data_886f6742d2354f248de9bb6ae82ea944
#
_entry.id   886f6742d2354f248de9bb6ae82ea944
#
_cell.length_a   1.000
_cell.length_b   1.000
_cell.length_c   1.000
_cell.angle_alpha   90.00
_cell.angle_beta   90.00
_cell.angle_gamma   90.00
#
_symmetry.space_group_name_H-M   'P 1'
#
loop_
_entity.id
_entity.type
_entity.pdbx_description
1 polymer ?
#
loop_
_entity_poly.entity_id
_entity_poly.type
_entity_poly.pdbx_seq_one_letter_code
_entity_poly.pdbx_strand_id
1 'polypeptide(L)'
;MNQTQNTTVNTQLEKTLPSFSIVYETENLSSVELDNIYRSLASISQQEISPEQANEFLIIDAGNAPPEVIEELCSKYPWLTVEKATNIGYYEAKMLGAKLVTGEIVVFCDSDCEYTPNWLKDILSTFLKGPEVKVVAGETSTAIRNIYELAIASNYFFPRFSRKEEPYPTTSYFLNAVAFRREFLLENPIPTNLPLYRGNCQLHCYYLCKLKGHQIWKHPLARAKHEPPTSSFIFWRSLLAGRDRIYRQYIKSIWQANPDLKDFSQVNINQEVNKNHSIKDILATTFRSPFKLRMILSVIREKPSRIFLLPLALPFILWFEILRSTGTMITYLKPNWLMETYKQKEEQESQSQEVISASPAK
;
A
#
# COMPACT_ATOMS: atom_id res chain seq x y z
N MET A 1 -38.49 47.36 34.61
CA MET A 1 -38.53 46.27 33.64
C MET A 1 -37.14 46.07 33.10
N ASN A 2 -36.41 45.17 33.71
CA ASN A 2 -35.05 44.81 33.28
C ASN A 2 -35.11 43.57 32.41
N GLN A 3 -34.80 43.71 31.12
CA GLN A 3 -34.59 42.58 30.22
C GLN A 3 -33.12 42.11 30.38
N THR A 4 -32.97 40.99 31.02
CA THR A 4 -31.69 40.25 31.09
C THR A 4 -31.54 39.49 29.78
N GLN A 5 -30.65 39.92 28.89
CA GLN A 5 -30.26 39.20 27.71
C GLN A 5 -29.35 38.06 28.15
N ASN A 6 -29.87 36.83 28.05
CA ASN A 6 -29.06 35.58 28.14
C ASN A 6 -28.26 35.44 26.84
N THR A 7 -27.01 35.83 26.88
CA THR A 7 -26.03 35.53 25.84
C THR A 7 -25.52 34.11 26.07
N THR A 8 -26.12 33.13 25.41
CA THR A 8 -25.58 31.77 25.39
C THR A 8 -24.32 31.79 24.56
N VAL A 9 -23.19 31.82 25.22
CA VAL A 9 -21.86 31.65 24.60
C VAL A 9 -21.78 30.21 24.10
N ASN A 10 -21.99 30.04 22.81
CA ASN A 10 -21.80 28.76 22.13
C ASN A 10 -20.30 28.53 21.94
N THR A 11 -19.63 28.01 22.96
CA THR A 11 -18.22 27.59 22.91
C THR A 11 -18.17 26.28 22.15
N GLN A 12 -18.21 26.33 20.83
CA GLN A 12 -17.67 25.23 20.04
C GLN A 12 -16.16 25.21 20.33
N LEU A 13 -15.74 24.23 21.13
CA LEU A 13 -14.33 23.84 21.20
C LEU A 13 -13.90 23.50 19.76
N GLU A 14 -13.13 24.35 19.13
CA GLU A 14 -12.43 24.01 17.90
C GLU A 14 -11.59 22.78 18.24
N LYS A 15 -12.02 21.62 17.75
CA LYS A 15 -11.24 20.39 17.91
C LYS A 15 -9.97 20.55 17.11
N THR A 16 -8.86 20.76 17.80
CA THR A 16 -7.54 20.77 17.17
C THR A 16 -7.23 19.37 16.61
N LEU A 17 -6.59 19.33 15.44
CA LEU A 17 -6.13 18.07 14.87
C LEU A 17 -5.16 17.36 15.81
N PRO A 18 -5.17 16.03 15.88
CA PRO A 18 -4.18 15.29 16.65
C PRO A 18 -2.77 15.53 16.08
N SER A 19 -1.75 15.46 16.94
CA SER A 19 -0.36 15.50 16.48
C SER A 19 -0.09 14.33 15.55
N PHE A 20 0.76 14.52 14.54
CA PHE A 20 1.00 13.50 13.54
C PHE A 20 2.45 13.46 13.10
N SER A 21 2.87 12.31 12.63
CA SER A 21 4.14 12.11 11.93
C SER A 21 3.89 11.42 10.60
N ILE A 22 4.72 11.73 9.62
CA ILE A 22 4.65 11.13 8.29
C ILE A 22 5.82 10.17 8.13
N VAL A 23 5.53 8.94 7.73
CA VAL A 23 6.52 7.90 7.41
C VAL A 23 6.46 7.63 5.92
N TYR A 24 7.57 7.87 5.26
CA TYR A 24 7.80 7.70 3.85
C TYR A 24 8.91 6.66 3.64
N GLU A 25 8.92 5.93 2.53
CA GLU A 25 9.93 4.90 2.27
C GLU A 25 10.37 4.91 0.79
N THR A 26 11.55 4.39 0.51
CA THR A 26 12.15 4.38 -0.82
C THR A 26 12.15 3.01 -1.50
N GLU A 27 11.73 1.93 -0.82
CA GLU A 27 11.74 0.57 -1.39
C GLU A 27 10.86 0.46 -2.65
N ASN A 28 9.73 1.19 -2.69
CA ASN A 28 8.84 1.20 -3.84
C ASN A 28 9.46 1.78 -5.12
N LEU A 29 10.55 2.56 -5.03
CA LEU A 29 11.28 3.03 -6.20
C LEU A 29 11.89 1.90 -7.03
N SER A 30 12.04 0.71 -6.47
CA SER A 30 12.42 -0.50 -7.21
C SER A 30 11.43 -0.87 -8.32
N SER A 31 10.19 -0.41 -8.25
CA SER A 31 9.10 -0.78 -9.16
C SER A 31 8.73 0.28 -10.20
N VAL A 32 9.24 1.51 -10.06
CA VAL A 32 8.90 2.68 -10.87
C VAL A 32 10.13 3.50 -11.21
N GLU A 33 9.97 4.56 -12.01
CA GLU A 33 11.04 5.50 -12.33
C GLU A 33 11.38 6.38 -11.13
N LEU A 34 12.66 6.73 -10.98
CA LEU A 34 13.18 7.55 -9.87
C LEU A 34 12.48 8.91 -9.77
N ASP A 35 12.11 9.51 -10.88
CA ASP A 35 11.41 10.81 -10.92
C ASP A 35 10.09 10.83 -10.12
N ASN A 36 9.55 9.65 -9.78
CA ASN A 36 8.33 9.56 -8.98
C ASN A 36 8.52 10.12 -7.57
N ILE A 37 9.71 10.00 -6.98
CA ILE A 37 9.98 10.55 -5.64
C ILE A 37 9.82 12.09 -5.62
N TYR A 38 10.29 12.78 -6.68
CA TYR A 38 10.15 14.23 -6.79
C TYR A 38 8.68 14.67 -6.90
N ARG A 39 7.89 13.96 -7.72
CA ARG A 39 6.46 14.22 -7.88
C ARG A 39 5.68 13.94 -6.59
N SER A 40 6.00 12.83 -5.93
CA SER A 40 5.39 12.46 -4.66
C SER A 40 5.64 13.52 -3.60
N LEU A 41 6.89 13.88 -3.34
CA LEU A 41 7.24 14.89 -2.34
C LEU A 41 6.73 16.29 -2.69
N ALA A 42 6.73 16.67 -3.98
CA ALA A 42 6.13 17.92 -4.42
C ALA A 42 4.63 17.97 -4.12
N SER A 43 3.91 16.87 -4.30
CA SER A 43 2.48 16.80 -3.97
C SER A 43 2.21 16.86 -2.45
N ILE A 44 3.13 16.31 -1.65
CA ILE A 44 3.04 16.37 -0.19
C ILE A 44 3.39 17.76 0.32
N SER A 45 4.39 18.44 -0.26
CA SER A 45 4.75 19.81 0.13
C SER A 45 3.64 20.83 -0.13
N GLN A 46 2.68 20.50 -1.01
CA GLN A 46 1.54 21.35 -1.37
C GLN A 46 0.25 20.99 -0.62
N GLN A 47 0.34 20.24 0.47
CA GLN A 47 -0.83 19.90 1.28
C GLN A 47 -1.40 21.14 1.99
N GLU A 48 -2.74 21.22 2.16
CA GLU A 48 -3.38 22.28 2.95
C GLU A 48 -2.88 22.33 4.40
N ILE A 49 -2.59 21.18 4.99
CA ILE A 49 -1.84 21.08 6.24
C ILE A 49 -0.38 20.88 5.86
N SER A 50 0.45 21.88 6.13
CA SER A 50 1.88 21.79 5.83
C SER A 50 2.52 20.56 6.50
N PRO A 51 3.32 19.76 5.77
CA PRO A 51 4.08 18.67 6.37
C PRO A 51 5.09 19.16 7.44
N GLU A 52 5.43 20.45 7.47
CA GLU A 52 6.23 21.08 8.52
C GLU A 52 5.55 21.08 9.90
N GLN A 53 4.21 20.90 9.94
CA GLN A 53 3.46 20.77 11.19
C GLN A 53 3.52 19.35 11.76
N ALA A 54 4.09 18.39 11.03
CA ALA A 54 4.31 17.05 11.56
C ALA A 54 5.37 17.08 12.67
N ASN A 55 5.24 16.21 13.66
CA ASN A 55 6.29 16.00 14.65
C ASN A 55 7.59 15.57 13.95
N GLU A 56 7.48 14.63 13.00
CA GLU A 56 8.55 14.21 12.09
C GLU A 56 7.96 13.90 10.71
N PHE A 57 8.73 14.25 9.67
CA PHE A 57 8.60 13.65 8.36
C PHE A 57 9.83 12.76 8.15
N LEU A 58 9.65 11.46 8.33
CA LEU A 58 10.74 10.50 8.32
C LEU A 58 10.75 9.66 7.05
N ILE A 59 11.82 9.76 6.29
CA ILE A 59 12.14 8.87 5.16
C ILE A 59 12.90 7.67 5.70
N ILE A 60 12.40 6.47 5.45
CA ILE A 60 13.18 5.24 5.64
C ILE A 60 13.83 4.90 4.30
N ASP A 61 15.12 5.12 4.22
CA ASP A 61 15.90 4.89 3.02
C ASP A 61 16.36 3.44 2.92
N ALA A 62 15.71 2.67 2.06
CA ALA A 62 16.02 1.27 1.79
C ALA A 62 17.23 1.08 0.85
N GLY A 63 17.81 2.16 0.33
CA GLY A 63 18.91 2.13 -0.63
C GLY A 63 18.46 2.06 -2.09
N ASN A 64 17.17 2.29 -2.37
CA ASN A 64 16.63 2.28 -3.73
C ASN A 64 16.66 3.65 -4.42
N ALA A 65 17.10 4.70 -3.71
CA ALA A 65 17.38 6.02 -4.26
C ALA A 65 18.89 6.31 -4.20
N PRO A 66 19.48 6.94 -5.24
CA PRO A 66 20.84 7.42 -5.16
C PRO A 66 21.02 8.40 -4.00
N PRO A 67 22.16 8.36 -3.27
CA PRO A 67 22.41 9.28 -2.14
C PRO A 67 22.26 10.75 -2.52
N GLU A 68 22.68 11.13 -3.72
CA GLU A 68 22.60 12.50 -4.24
C GLU A 68 21.16 12.99 -4.34
N VAL A 69 20.24 12.11 -4.69
CA VAL A 69 18.79 12.41 -4.75
C VAL A 69 18.25 12.68 -3.35
N ILE A 70 18.62 11.84 -2.38
CA ILE A 70 18.20 12.04 -0.98
C ILE A 70 18.76 13.35 -0.42
N GLU A 71 20.04 13.67 -0.68
CA GLU A 71 20.69 14.91 -0.26
C GLU A 71 20.02 16.15 -0.89
N GLU A 72 19.71 16.09 -2.21
CA GLU A 72 18.97 17.14 -2.91
C GLU A 72 17.59 17.37 -2.29
N LEU A 73 16.86 16.30 -2.01
CA LEU A 73 15.52 16.38 -1.42
C LEU A 73 15.56 16.96 0.01
N CYS A 74 16.52 16.57 0.84
CA CYS A 74 16.72 17.15 2.17
C CYS A 74 17.12 18.63 2.10
N SER A 75 17.90 19.02 1.13
CA SER A 75 18.25 20.44 0.90
C SER A 75 17.03 21.25 0.47
N LYS A 76 16.19 20.69 -0.40
CA LYS A 76 14.97 21.33 -0.90
C LYS A 76 13.85 21.39 0.13
N TYR A 77 13.75 20.39 0.98
CA TYR A 77 12.73 20.24 2.00
C TYR A 77 13.36 20.04 3.39
N PRO A 78 13.76 21.12 4.10
CA PRO A 78 14.50 21.04 5.36
C PRO A 78 13.76 20.34 6.51
N TRP A 79 12.45 20.11 6.34
CA TRP A 79 11.62 19.37 7.29
C TRP A 79 11.71 17.85 7.14
N LEU A 80 12.43 17.34 6.12
CA LEU A 80 12.70 15.91 5.95
C LEU A 80 13.80 15.45 6.92
N THR A 81 13.57 14.29 7.51
CA THR A 81 14.59 13.51 8.21
C THR A 81 14.76 12.16 7.55
N VAL A 82 15.94 11.57 7.61
CA VAL A 82 16.24 10.31 6.93
C VAL A 82 16.82 9.29 7.91
N GLU A 83 16.25 8.11 7.93
CA GLU A 83 16.81 6.93 8.58
C GLU A 83 17.27 5.94 7.52
N LYS A 84 18.57 5.63 7.52
CA LYS A 84 19.15 4.67 6.58
C LYS A 84 18.94 3.24 7.08
N ALA A 85 18.24 2.45 6.29
CA ALA A 85 17.94 1.05 6.59
C ALA A 85 18.07 0.20 5.31
N THR A 86 19.30 0.12 4.80
CA THR A 86 19.62 -0.55 3.52
C THR A 86 19.12 -2.00 3.50
N ASN A 87 18.52 -2.40 2.39
CA ASN A 87 17.95 -3.73 2.17
C ASN A 87 16.77 -4.08 3.09
N ILE A 88 16.14 -3.09 3.72
CA ILE A 88 14.90 -3.30 4.48
C ILE A 88 13.73 -3.53 3.52
N GLY A 89 12.83 -4.46 3.85
CA GLY A 89 11.62 -4.70 3.08
C GLY A 89 10.56 -3.62 3.30
N TYR A 90 9.64 -3.46 2.33
CA TYR A 90 8.57 -2.45 2.33
C TYR A 90 7.78 -2.35 3.65
N TYR A 91 7.28 -3.47 4.16
CA TYR A 91 6.49 -3.48 5.41
C TYR A 91 7.35 -3.25 6.65
N GLU A 92 8.57 -3.71 6.62
CA GLU A 92 9.56 -3.53 7.70
C GLU A 92 9.96 -2.05 7.80
N ALA A 93 10.19 -1.37 6.66
CA ALA A 93 10.47 0.05 6.60
C ALA A 93 9.33 0.87 7.23
N LYS A 94 8.06 0.59 6.85
CA LYS A 94 6.90 1.26 7.45
C LYS A 94 6.81 1.04 8.96
N MET A 95 7.02 -0.19 9.43
CA MET A 95 6.97 -0.51 10.86
C MET A 95 8.16 0.05 11.64
N LEU A 96 9.35 0.15 11.02
CA LEU A 96 10.50 0.83 11.59
C LEU A 96 10.18 2.32 11.79
N GLY A 97 9.70 3.00 10.74
CA GLY A 97 9.29 4.39 10.81
C GLY A 97 8.24 4.64 11.90
N ALA A 98 7.21 3.79 12.01
CA ALA A 98 6.18 3.90 13.05
C ALA A 98 6.74 3.78 14.49
N LYS A 99 7.84 3.07 14.68
CA LYS A 99 8.52 2.97 16.00
C LYS A 99 9.33 4.21 16.33
N LEU A 100 9.96 4.82 15.31
CA LEU A 100 10.88 5.95 15.48
C LEU A 100 10.17 7.28 15.68
N VAL A 101 9.00 7.47 15.07
CA VAL A 101 8.25 8.73 15.13
C VAL A 101 7.44 8.87 16.42
N THR A 102 7.03 10.11 16.78
CA THR A 102 6.41 10.45 18.06
C THR A 102 4.95 10.94 17.98
N GLY A 103 4.47 11.33 16.79
CA GLY A 103 3.10 11.82 16.61
C GLY A 103 2.03 10.83 17.09
N GLU A 104 0.92 11.33 17.60
CA GLU A 104 -0.24 10.50 18.00
C GLU A 104 -0.77 9.68 16.81
N ILE A 105 -0.73 10.27 15.62
CA ILE A 105 -1.13 9.65 14.35
C ILE A 105 0.12 9.41 13.50
N VAL A 106 0.30 8.18 13.03
CA VAL A 106 1.29 7.83 12.00
C VAL A 106 0.59 7.79 10.65
N VAL A 107 1.08 8.59 9.71
CA VAL A 107 0.59 8.67 8.33
C VAL A 107 1.60 8.01 7.41
N PHE A 108 1.18 7.01 6.64
CA PHE A 108 2.02 6.33 5.66
C PHE A 108 1.82 6.89 4.26
N CYS A 109 2.93 7.21 3.60
CA CYS A 109 3.03 7.66 2.22
C CYS A 109 4.02 6.79 1.45
N ASP A 110 3.85 6.69 0.13
CA ASP A 110 4.75 5.97 -0.76
C ASP A 110 5.40 6.91 -1.80
N SER A 111 6.59 6.56 -2.23
CA SER A 111 7.42 7.34 -3.17
C SER A 111 6.90 7.32 -4.61
N ASP A 112 5.92 6.49 -4.91
CA ASP A 112 5.28 6.33 -6.22
C ASP A 112 3.83 6.86 -6.29
N CYS A 113 3.45 7.70 -5.33
CA CYS A 113 2.10 8.25 -5.22
C CYS A 113 2.08 9.78 -5.24
N GLU A 114 1.14 10.36 -5.99
CA GLU A 114 0.78 11.78 -5.93
C GLU A 114 -0.49 11.98 -5.11
N TYR A 115 -0.48 12.92 -4.16
CA TYR A 115 -1.56 13.16 -3.21
C TYR A 115 -2.33 14.43 -3.56
N THR A 116 -3.68 14.40 -3.42
CA THR A 116 -4.50 15.61 -3.58
C THR A 116 -4.17 16.62 -2.48
N PRO A 117 -4.32 17.95 -2.73
CA PRO A 117 -3.91 18.99 -1.77
C PRO A 117 -4.54 18.88 -0.38
N ASN A 118 -5.73 18.35 -0.27
CA ASN A 118 -6.45 18.16 0.99
C ASN A 118 -6.32 16.74 1.59
N TRP A 119 -5.50 15.86 0.99
CA TRP A 119 -5.38 14.47 1.40
C TRP A 119 -5.02 14.30 2.88
N LEU A 120 -4.01 15.02 3.35
CA LEU A 120 -3.55 14.93 4.74
C LEU A 120 -4.60 15.46 5.73
N LYS A 121 -5.24 16.59 5.41
CA LYS A 121 -6.34 17.17 6.19
C LYS A 121 -7.52 16.23 6.32
N ASP A 122 -7.94 15.62 5.20
CA ASP A 122 -9.09 14.72 5.15
C ASP A 122 -8.84 13.45 5.98
N ILE A 123 -7.63 12.91 5.94
CA ILE A 123 -7.24 11.76 6.78
C ILE A 123 -7.27 12.16 8.27
N LEU A 124 -6.56 13.22 8.65
CA LEU A 124 -6.41 13.64 10.04
C LEU A 124 -7.73 14.06 10.67
N SER A 125 -8.57 14.82 9.94
CA SER A 125 -9.89 15.25 10.43
C SER A 125 -10.82 14.08 10.76
N THR A 126 -10.66 12.94 10.12
CA THR A 126 -11.49 11.76 10.40
C THR A 126 -11.27 11.23 11.82
N PHE A 127 -10.06 11.39 12.40
CA PHE A 127 -9.78 10.99 13.78
C PHE A 127 -10.50 11.85 14.83
N LEU A 128 -11.01 13.03 14.44
CA LEU A 128 -11.81 13.90 15.32
C LEU A 128 -13.20 13.32 15.60
N LYS A 129 -13.63 12.29 14.87
CA LYS A 129 -14.91 11.59 15.15
C LYS A 129 -14.88 10.92 16.52
N GLY A 130 -13.72 10.49 17.02
CA GLY A 130 -13.58 9.94 18.37
C GLY A 130 -12.36 9.04 18.53
N PRO A 131 -12.06 8.64 19.77
CA PRO A 131 -10.93 7.78 20.11
C PRO A 131 -11.07 6.34 19.57
N GLU A 132 -12.30 5.93 19.20
CA GLU A 132 -12.59 4.64 18.57
C GLU A 132 -12.11 4.57 17.12
N VAL A 133 -11.87 5.70 16.45
CA VAL A 133 -11.26 5.74 15.13
C VAL A 133 -9.76 5.46 15.27
N LYS A 134 -9.38 4.23 14.94
CA LYS A 134 -7.99 3.75 15.06
C LYS A 134 -7.23 3.74 13.73
N VAL A 135 -7.94 3.55 12.61
CA VAL A 135 -7.37 3.43 11.27
C VAL A 135 -8.22 4.24 10.29
N VAL A 136 -7.57 5.13 9.54
CA VAL A 136 -8.21 5.93 8.48
C VAL A 136 -7.44 5.74 7.19
N ALA A 137 -8.09 5.18 6.18
CA ALA A 137 -7.56 5.02 4.84
C ALA A 137 -8.03 6.13 3.91
N GLY A 138 -7.18 6.54 2.99
CA GLY A 138 -7.58 7.27 1.80
C GLY A 138 -8.03 6.33 0.67
N GLU A 139 -8.36 6.90 -0.47
CA GLU A 139 -8.59 6.18 -1.71
C GLU A 139 -7.36 6.26 -2.61
N THR A 140 -6.88 5.11 -3.09
CA THR A 140 -5.80 5.05 -4.08
C THR A 140 -6.34 4.54 -5.40
N SER A 141 -5.91 5.17 -6.49
CA SER A 141 -6.25 4.75 -7.86
C SER A 141 -5.06 4.93 -8.79
N THR A 142 -4.99 4.12 -9.86
CA THR A 142 -3.92 4.19 -10.85
C THR A 142 -4.30 5.14 -11.99
N ALA A 143 -3.33 5.92 -12.50
CA ALA A 143 -3.53 6.76 -13.70
C ALA A 143 -3.88 5.90 -14.93
N ILE A 144 -4.60 6.50 -15.89
CA ILE A 144 -4.94 5.87 -17.19
C ILE A 144 -4.68 6.88 -18.30
N ARG A 145 -3.49 6.83 -18.90
CA ARG A 145 -3.04 7.71 -20.00
C ARG A 145 -3.00 6.99 -21.34
N ASN A 146 -2.79 5.67 -21.31
CA ASN A 146 -2.63 4.82 -22.49
C ASN A 146 -3.31 3.43 -22.31
N ILE A 147 -3.16 2.55 -23.32
CA ILE A 147 -3.79 1.21 -23.34
C ILE A 147 -3.18 0.29 -22.27
N TYR A 148 -1.87 0.34 -22.05
CA TYR A 148 -1.19 -0.43 -21.01
C TYR A 148 -1.72 -0.06 -19.62
N GLU A 149 -1.80 1.22 -19.30
CA GLU A 149 -2.34 1.73 -18.05
C GLU A 149 -3.84 1.40 -17.89
N LEU A 150 -4.61 1.38 -18.98
CA LEU A 150 -5.98 0.90 -18.97
C LEU A 150 -6.05 -0.58 -18.55
N ALA A 151 -5.15 -1.41 -19.07
CA ALA A 151 -5.06 -2.81 -18.68
C ALA A 151 -4.66 -2.97 -17.21
N ILE A 152 -3.67 -2.19 -16.74
CA ILE A 152 -3.27 -2.15 -15.34
C ILE A 152 -4.47 -1.77 -14.45
N ALA A 153 -5.13 -0.64 -14.72
CA ALA A 153 -6.27 -0.17 -13.94
C ALA A 153 -7.47 -1.14 -13.94
N SER A 154 -7.59 -1.97 -14.99
CA SER A 154 -8.64 -2.99 -15.10
C SER A 154 -8.31 -4.29 -14.35
N ASN A 155 -7.05 -4.51 -13.98
CA ASN A 155 -6.57 -5.78 -13.41
C ASN A 155 -5.76 -5.65 -12.12
N TYR A 156 -5.16 -4.49 -11.88
CA TYR A 156 -4.41 -4.22 -10.66
C TYR A 156 -5.36 -4.04 -9.46
N PHE A 157 -4.85 -4.04 -8.25
CA PHE A 157 -5.70 -4.09 -7.06
C PHE A 157 -6.25 -2.73 -6.61
N PHE A 158 -5.83 -1.61 -7.21
CA PHE A 158 -6.38 -0.29 -6.87
C PHE A 158 -7.72 -0.04 -7.59
N PRO A 159 -8.83 0.16 -6.85
CA PRO A 159 -10.11 0.51 -7.45
C PRO A 159 -10.10 1.93 -8.01
N ARG A 160 -11.10 2.27 -8.82
CA ARG A 160 -11.35 3.67 -9.19
C ARG A 160 -11.89 4.44 -7.96
N PHE A 161 -11.65 5.75 -7.93
CA PHE A 161 -12.18 6.60 -6.88
C PHE A 161 -13.69 6.45 -6.75
N SER A 162 -14.18 6.41 -5.53
CA SER A 162 -15.61 6.37 -5.26
C SER A 162 -16.26 7.75 -5.55
N ARG A 163 -17.60 7.75 -5.59
CA ARG A 163 -18.39 8.99 -5.69
C ARG A 163 -18.94 9.43 -4.34
N LYS A 164 -18.39 8.86 -3.25
CA LYS A 164 -18.77 9.27 -1.89
C LYS A 164 -18.09 10.57 -1.54
N GLU A 165 -18.68 11.28 -0.60
CA GLU A 165 -18.17 12.56 -0.08
C GLU A 165 -17.79 12.44 1.39
N GLU A 166 -18.52 11.61 2.16
CA GLU A 166 -18.32 11.44 3.58
C GLU A 166 -17.50 10.18 3.95
N PRO A 167 -16.73 10.23 5.04
CA PRO A 167 -16.04 9.07 5.57
C PRO A 167 -16.98 7.90 5.88
N TYR A 168 -16.59 6.71 5.49
CA TYR A 168 -17.39 5.50 5.62
C TYR A 168 -16.59 4.30 6.14
N PRO A 169 -17.25 3.34 6.82
CA PRO A 169 -16.61 2.12 7.27
C PRO A 169 -16.20 1.23 6.09
N THR A 170 -15.04 0.59 6.21
CA THR A 170 -14.48 -0.33 5.23
C THR A 170 -13.78 -1.50 5.93
N THR A 171 -13.38 -2.51 5.18
CA THR A 171 -12.59 -3.65 5.67
C THR A 171 -11.20 -3.71 5.06
N SER A 172 -10.75 -2.64 4.38
CA SER A 172 -9.45 -2.65 3.70
C SER A 172 -8.84 -1.26 3.61
N TYR A 173 -7.53 -1.23 3.61
CA TYR A 173 -6.71 -0.07 3.29
C TYR A 173 -5.57 -0.46 2.34
N PHE A 174 -4.95 0.52 1.72
CA PHE A 174 -3.65 0.42 1.05
C PHE A 174 -2.62 1.21 1.84
N LEU A 175 -1.41 0.69 1.95
CA LEU A 175 -0.41 1.24 2.86
C LEU A 175 0.15 2.58 2.37
N ASN A 176 0.01 2.87 1.09
CA ASN A 176 0.40 4.14 0.47
C ASN A 176 -0.51 5.33 0.79
N ALA A 177 -1.64 5.12 1.45
CA ALA A 177 -2.59 6.18 1.79
C ALA A 177 -3.42 5.77 3.02
N VAL A 178 -2.78 5.66 4.17
CA VAL A 178 -3.44 5.27 5.41
C VAL A 178 -2.75 5.90 6.61
N ALA A 179 -3.53 6.19 7.64
CA ALA A 179 -3.03 6.64 8.93
C ALA A 179 -3.59 5.77 10.07
N PHE A 180 -2.82 5.69 11.14
CA PHE A 180 -3.14 4.92 12.33
C PHE A 180 -2.93 5.76 13.58
N ARG A 181 -3.73 5.52 14.64
CA ARG A 181 -3.24 5.86 15.96
C ARG A 181 -1.98 5.05 16.23
N ARG A 182 -0.88 5.74 16.56
CA ARG A 182 0.45 5.13 16.67
C ARG A 182 0.47 3.98 17.69
N GLU A 183 -0.05 4.21 18.88
CA GLU A 183 -0.11 3.17 19.93
C GLU A 183 -0.88 1.94 19.44
N PHE A 184 -2.05 2.15 18.84
CA PHE A 184 -2.84 1.04 18.27
C PHE A 184 -2.07 0.25 17.22
N LEU A 185 -1.31 0.92 16.34
CA LEU A 185 -0.48 0.24 15.33
C LEU A 185 0.66 -0.56 15.96
N LEU A 186 1.29 -0.04 17.03
CA LEU A 186 2.35 -0.75 17.73
C LEU A 186 1.83 -1.97 18.52
N GLU A 187 0.63 -1.90 19.06
CA GLU A 187 -0.06 -3.03 19.70
C GLU A 187 -0.54 -4.09 18.68
N ASN A 188 -0.96 -3.63 17.52
CA ASN A 188 -1.46 -4.45 16.41
C ASN A 188 -0.61 -4.22 15.16
N PRO A 189 0.65 -4.67 15.13
CA PRO A 189 1.58 -4.37 14.07
C PRO A 189 1.20 -5.05 12.75
N ILE A 190 1.53 -4.39 11.64
CA ILE A 190 1.50 -5.04 10.33
C ILE A 190 2.52 -6.17 10.36
N PRO A 191 2.12 -7.41 10.07
CA PRO A 191 3.06 -8.54 10.09
C PRO A 191 4.11 -8.38 8.98
N THR A 192 5.38 -8.42 9.33
CA THR A 192 6.51 -8.25 8.40
C THR A 192 7.16 -9.58 8.03
N ASN A 193 7.07 -10.59 8.90
CA ASN A 193 7.72 -11.90 8.78
C ASN A 193 6.87 -12.97 8.07
N LEU A 194 5.90 -12.55 7.23
CA LEU A 194 5.09 -13.49 6.47
C LEU A 194 5.86 -13.98 5.22
N PRO A 195 5.71 -15.25 4.83
CA PRO A 195 6.33 -15.79 3.61
C PRO A 195 5.60 -15.35 2.34
N LEU A 196 5.36 -14.05 2.22
CA LEU A 196 4.69 -13.41 1.09
C LEU A 196 5.65 -12.45 0.40
N TYR A 197 5.48 -12.29 -0.91
CA TYR A 197 6.10 -11.19 -1.63
C TYR A 197 5.41 -9.86 -1.28
N ARG A 198 4.09 -9.84 -1.36
CA ARG A 198 3.25 -8.69 -1.01
C ARG A 198 1.89 -9.17 -0.46
N GLY A 199 1.16 -8.29 0.20
CA GLY A 199 -0.20 -8.59 0.68
C GLY A 199 -0.32 -8.71 2.20
N ASN A 200 0.73 -8.36 2.94
CA ASN A 200 0.72 -8.31 4.40
C ASN A 200 -0.37 -7.36 4.91
N CYS A 201 -0.56 -6.19 4.26
CA CYS A 201 -1.65 -5.28 4.62
C CYS A 201 -3.05 -5.90 4.43
N GLN A 202 -3.25 -6.78 3.41
CA GLN A 202 -4.52 -7.49 3.25
C GLN A 202 -4.79 -8.47 4.39
N LEU A 203 -3.75 -9.14 4.86
CA LEU A 203 -3.82 -10.01 6.03
C LEU A 203 -4.00 -9.22 7.32
N HIS A 204 -3.32 -8.09 7.46
CA HIS A 204 -3.54 -7.19 8.59
C HIS A 204 -4.99 -6.66 8.64
N CYS A 205 -5.56 -6.26 7.51
CA CYS A 205 -6.98 -5.90 7.42
C CYS A 205 -7.89 -7.05 7.88
N TYR A 206 -7.59 -8.29 7.45
CA TYR A 206 -8.33 -9.47 7.88
C TYR A 206 -8.20 -9.67 9.40
N TYR A 207 -7.01 -9.59 9.94
CA TYR A 207 -6.74 -9.70 11.38
C TYR A 207 -7.54 -8.64 12.16
N LEU A 208 -7.39 -7.36 11.81
CA LEU A 208 -8.07 -6.26 12.50
C LEU A 208 -9.60 -6.41 12.43
N CYS A 209 -10.16 -6.60 11.24
CA CYS A 209 -11.61 -6.52 11.05
C CYS A 209 -12.34 -7.83 11.39
N LYS A 210 -11.73 -8.99 11.07
CA LYS A 210 -12.41 -10.29 11.21
C LYS A 210 -12.08 -11.03 12.49
N LEU A 211 -10.85 -10.89 12.99
CA LEU A 211 -10.42 -11.59 14.18
C LEU A 211 -10.53 -10.71 15.44
N LYS A 212 -10.19 -9.41 15.33
CA LYS A 212 -10.21 -8.49 16.47
C LYS A 212 -11.42 -7.54 16.50
N GLY A 213 -12.27 -7.53 15.45
CA GLY A 213 -13.50 -6.75 15.41
C GLY A 213 -13.31 -5.23 15.27
N HIS A 214 -12.09 -4.79 14.91
CA HIS A 214 -11.82 -3.37 14.74
C HIS A 214 -12.41 -2.83 13.43
N GLN A 215 -12.84 -1.56 13.46
CA GLN A 215 -13.37 -0.85 12.31
C GLN A 215 -12.26 -0.04 11.63
N ILE A 216 -12.13 -0.17 10.31
CA ILE A 216 -11.34 0.72 9.46
C ILE A 216 -12.28 1.76 8.85
N TRP A 217 -11.89 3.03 8.87
CA TRP A 217 -12.58 4.12 8.19
C TRP A 217 -11.89 4.45 6.88
N LYS A 218 -12.64 4.95 5.90
CA LYS A 218 -12.11 5.44 4.63
C LYS A 218 -12.66 6.82 4.35
N HIS A 219 -11.76 7.80 4.10
CA HIS A 219 -12.12 9.12 3.66
C HIS A 219 -12.05 9.19 2.12
N PRO A 220 -13.18 9.40 1.42
CA PRO A 220 -13.23 9.27 -0.03
C PRO A 220 -12.58 10.43 -0.78
N LEU A 221 -12.40 11.59 -0.14
CA LEU A 221 -11.75 12.76 -0.71
C LEU A 221 -10.23 12.75 -0.46
N ALA A 222 -9.74 11.98 0.50
CA ALA A 222 -8.31 11.76 0.70
C ALA A 222 -7.76 10.83 -0.39
N ARG A 223 -7.36 11.40 -1.53
CA ARG A 223 -7.04 10.65 -2.75
C ARG A 223 -5.55 10.64 -3.05
N ALA A 224 -5.06 9.47 -3.43
CA ALA A 224 -3.71 9.26 -3.94
C ALA A 224 -3.77 8.64 -5.34
N LYS A 225 -2.91 9.11 -6.25
CA LYS A 225 -2.70 8.53 -7.58
C LYS A 225 -1.40 7.76 -7.55
N HIS A 226 -1.49 6.45 -7.66
CA HIS A 226 -0.34 5.57 -7.74
C HIS A 226 0.15 5.48 -9.18
N GLU A 227 1.45 5.62 -9.39
CA GLU A 227 2.04 5.46 -10.72
C GLU A 227 1.90 4.00 -11.19
N PRO A 228 1.54 3.75 -12.45
CA PRO A 228 1.51 2.41 -13.00
C PRO A 228 2.89 1.76 -12.96
N PRO A 229 3.00 0.50 -12.49
CA PRO A 229 4.28 -0.19 -12.44
C PRO A 229 4.82 -0.49 -13.85
N THR A 230 6.14 -0.65 -13.95
CA THR A 230 6.81 -1.05 -15.19
C THR A 230 6.39 -2.45 -15.66
N SER A 231 6.58 -2.75 -16.94
CA SER A 231 6.22 -4.07 -17.50
C SER A 231 7.04 -5.21 -16.89
N SER A 232 8.31 -4.99 -16.58
CA SER A 232 9.17 -5.97 -15.90
C SER A 232 8.67 -6.28 -14.49
N PHE A 233 8.35 -5.24 -13.72
CA PHE A 233 7.80 -5.39 -12.38
C PHE A 233 6.46 -6.14 -12.40
N ILE A 234 5.52 -5.77 -13.30
CA ILE A 234 4.18 -6.38 -13.33
C ILE A 234 4.22 -7.85 -13.76
N PHE A 235 5.22 -8.26 -14.55
CA PHE A 235 5.43 -9.67 -14.91
C PHE A 235 5.66 -10.51 -13.64
N TRP A 236 6.69 -10.20 -12.87
CA TRP A 236 7.00 -10.91 -11.63
C TRP A 236 5.91 -10.75 -10.58
N ARG A 237 5.39 -9.54 -10.45
CA ARG A 237 4.27 -9.24 -9.54
C ARG A 237 3.05 -10.11 -9.82
N SER A 238 2.75 -10.40 -11.07
CA SER A 238 1.62 -11.25 -11.45
C SER A 238 1.85 -12.72 -11.09
N LEU A 239 3.03 -13.25 -11.36
CA LEU A 239 3.42 -14.61 -10.96
C LEU A 239 3.37 -14.77 -9.43
N LEU A 240 4.02 -13.88 -8.72
CA LEU A 240 4.08 -13.90 -7.26
C LEU A 240 2.70 -13.65 -6.60
N ALA A 241 1.83 -12.87 -7.22
CA ALA A 241 0.45 -12.70 -6.75
C ALA A 241 -0.35 -14.00 -6.80
N GLY A 242 -0.10 -14.86 -7.80
CA GLY A 242 -0.66 -16.21 -7.85
C GLY A 242 -0.20 -17.08 -6.69
N ARG A 243 1.11 -17.06 -6.39
CA ARG A 243 1.70 -17.73 -5.22
C ARG A 243 1.12 -17.20 -3.92
N ASP A 244 1.18 -15.91 -3.70
CA ASP A 244 0.73 -15.26 -2.47
C ASP A 244 -0.75 -15.47 -2.19
N ARG A 245 -1.56 -15.68 -3.22
CA ARG A 245 -2.97 -16.02 -3.06
C ARG A 245 -3.14 -17.32 -2.27
N ILE A 246 -2.33 -18.34 -2.57
CA ILE A 246 -2.35 -19.63 -1.88
C ILE A 246 -1.89 -19.44 -0.44
N TYR A 247 -0.72 -18.83 -0.25
CA TYR A 247 -0.14 -18.60 1.08
C TYR A 247 -1.07 -17.80 1.99
N ARG A 248 -1.74 -16.76 1.48
CA ARG A 248 -2.71 -16.01 2.26
C ARG A 248 -3.91 -16.84 2.72
N GLN A 249 -4.36 -17.83 1.95
CA GLN A 249 -5.44 -18.72 2.38
C GLN A 249 -5.00 -19.56 3.58
N TYR A 250 -3.78 -20.12 3.53
CA TYR A 250 -3.23 -20.90 4.64
C TYR A 250 -2.99 -20.06 5.90
N ILE A 251 -2.40 -18.87 5.75
CA ILE A 251 -2.19 -17.97 6.87
C ILE A 251 -3.53 -17.63 7.54
N LYS A 252 -4.58 -17.38 6.77
CA LYS A 252 -5.91 -17.15 7.32
C LYS A 252 -6.47 -18.35 8.07
N SER A 253 -6.31 -19.57 7.58
CA SER A 253 -6.77 -20.79 8.27
C SER A 253 -5.99 -21.01 9.57
N ILE A 254 -4.68 -20.75 9.58
CA ILE A 254 -3.86 -20.79 10.79
C ILE A 254 -4.34 -19.78 11.82
N TRP A 255 -4.60 -18.54 11.41
CA TRP A 255 -5.13 -17.51 12.30
C TRP A 255 -6.54 -17.79 12.80
N GLN A 256 -7.38 -18.44 12.01
CA GLN A 256 -8.70 -18.90 12.48
C GLN A 256 -8.59 -19.94 13.60
N ALA A 257 -7.58 -20.80 13.51
CA ALA A 257 -7.32 -21.81 14.56
C ALA A 257 -6.59 -21.21 15.77
N ASN A 258 -5.73 -20.20 15.57
CA ASN A 258 -4.99 -19.52 16.63
C ASN A 258 -4.92 -18.00 16.36
N PRO A 259 -5.94 -17.22 16.77
CA PRO A 259 -6.02 -15.78 16.50
C PRO A 259 -4.92 -14.92 17.14
N ASP A 260 -4.23 -15.42 18.14
CA ASP A 260 -3.19 -14.70 18.89
C ASP A 260 -1.76 -14.99 18.37
N LEU A 261 -1.64 -15.83 17.36
CA LEU A 261 -0.35 -16.10 16.72
C LEU A 261 0.18 -14.84 16.01
N LYS A 262 1.26 -14.27 16.54
CA LYS A 262 1.93 -13.09 15.97
C LYS A 262 3.17 -13.44 15.16
N ASP A 263 3.83 -14.55 15.49
CA ASP A 263 5.05 -14.98 14.82
C ASP A 263 4.82 -16.24 13.97
N PHE A 264 5.05 -16.10 12.67
CA PHE A 264 4.91 -17.15 11.68
C PHE A 264 6.24 -17.86 11.35
N SER A 265 7.34 -17.47 11.97
CA SER A 265 8.66 -18.08 11.72
C SER A 265 8.69 -19.58 12.06
N GLN A 266 7.89 -20.00 13.04
CA GLN A 266 7.78 -21.40 13.48
C GLN A 266 6.76 -22.21 12.65
N VAL A 267 6.01 -21.57 11.76
CA VAL A 267 4.96 -22.22 10.98
C VAL A 267 5.50 -22.68 9.64
N ASN A 268 5.57 -23.99 9.43
CA ASN A 268 5.98 -24.54 8.13
C ASN A 268 4.80 -24.50 7.12
N ILE A 269 4.51 -23.31 6.60
CA ILE A 269 3.44 -23.12 5.62
C ILE A 269 3.68 -23.95 4.35
N ASN A 270 4.92 -24.24 3.98
CA ASN A 270 5.24 -25.04 2.81
C ASN A 270 4.74 -26.49 2.94
N GLN A 271 4.73 -27.06 4.15
CA GLN A 271 4.17 -28.39 4.36
C GLN A 271 2.65 -28.38 4.18
N GLU A 272 1.97 -27.32 4.59
CA GLU A 272 0.53 -27.18 4.40
C GLU A 272 0.18 -27.02 2.91
N VAL A 273 0.96 -26.25 2.16
CA VAL A 273 0.79 -26.07 0.70
C VAL A 273 0.94 -27.39 -0.05
N ASN A 274 1.82 -28.28 0.42
CA ASN A 274 2.07 -29.60 -0.20
C ASN A 274 1.02 -30.66 0.13
N LYS A 275 0.13 -30.44 1.11
CA LYS A 275 -0.92 -31.39 1.45
C LYS A 275 -2.04 -31.38 0.40
N ASN A 276 -2.09 -32.47 -0.37
CA ASN A 276 -3.15 -32.91 -1.28
C ASN A 276 -4.20 -31.88 -1.73
N HIS A 277 -3.88 -31.11 -2.76
CA HIS A 277 -4.87 -30.32 -3.49
C HIS A 277 -5.38 -31.11 -4.70
N SER A 278 -6.69 -31.23 -4.80
CA SER A 278 -7.32 -31.77 -5.98
C SER A 278 -7.12 -30.78 -7.16
N ILE A 279 -6.94 -31.29 -8.37
CA ILE A 279 -6.90 -30.47 -9.58
C ILE A 279 -8.14 -29.59 -9.68
N LYS A 280 -9.29 -30.05 -9.18
CA LYS A 280 -10.53 -29.26 -9.12
C LYS A 280 -10.40 -28.02 -8.24
N ASP A 281 -9.70 -28.12 -7.09
CA ASP A 281 -9.48 -26.99 -6.19
C ASP A 281 -8.53 -25.96 -6.80
N ILE A 282 -7.50 -26.43 -7.52
CA ILE A 282 -6.58 -25.59 -8.27
C ILE A 282 -7.33 -24.80 -9.33
N LEU A 283 -8.13 -25.47 -10.16
CA LEU A 283 -8.93 -24.85 -11.21
C LEU A 283 -9.99 -23.90 -10.63
N ALA A 284 -10.73 -24.31 -9.62
CA ALA A 284 -11.72 -23.46 -8.95
C ALA A 284 -11.09 -22.19 -8.36
N THR A 285 -9.87 -22.30 -7.79
CA THR A 285 -9.13 -21.17 -7.25
C THR A 285 -8.63 -20.26 -8.35
N THR A 286 -8.17 -20.80 -9.46
CA THR A 286 -7.63 -20.07 -10.62
C THR A 286 -8.69 -19.22 -11.33
N PHE A 287 -9.89 -19.78 -11.54
CA PHE A 287 -10.94 -19.11 -12.33
C PHE A 287 -11.95 -18.29 -11.51
N ARG A 288 -11.87 -18.27 -10.19
CA ARG A 288 -12.82 -17.59 -9.31
C ARG A 288 -12.44 -16.12 -9.06
N SER A 289 -12.78 -15.21 -9.97
CA SER A 289 -12.60 -13.77 -9.69
C SER A 289 -13.74 -12.88 -10.23
N PRO A 290 -14.83 -12.70 -9.45
CA PRO A 290 -15.86 -11.69 -9.76
C PRO A 290 -15.33 -10.25 -9.61
N PHE A 291 -14.15 -10.06 -9.00
CA PHE A 291 -13.55 -8.75 -8.74
C PHE A 291 -13.19 -8.01 -10.05
N LYS A 292 -12.72 -8.73 -11.07
CA LYS A 292 -12.25 -8.12 -12.32
C LYS A 292 -13.34 -7.46 -13.14
N LEU A 293 -14.50 -8.11 -13.26
CA LEU A 293 -15.63 -7.48 -13.96
C LEU A 293 -16.03 -6.16 -13.31
N ARG A 294 -16.01 -6.10 -11.97
CA ARG A 294 -16.25 -4.84 -11.22
C ARG A 294 -15.20 -3.78 -11.52
N MET A 295 -13.92 -4.16 -11.62
CA MET A 295 -12.83 -3.22 -11.96
C MET A 295 -13.03 -2.66 -13.37
N ILE A 296 -13.24 -3.51 -14.37
CA ILE A 296 -13.50 -3.11 -15.75
C ILE A 296 -14.72 -2.17 -15.81
N LEU A 297 -15.83 -2.56 -15.18
CA LEU A 297 -17.02 -1.73 -15.11
C LEU A 297 -16.78 -0.38 -14.43
N SER A 298 -15.94 -0.33 -13.41
CA SER A 298 -15.60 0.93 -12.72
C SER A 298 -14.79 1.87 -13.62
N VAL A 299 -13.86 1.34 -14.41
CA VAL A 299 -13.06 2.08 -15.39
C VAL A 299 -13.93 2.66 -16.51
N ILE A 300 -14.91 1.89 -17.00
CA ILE A 300 -15.88 2.34 -18.01
C ILE A 300 -16.81 3.41 -17.42
N ARG A 301 -17.30 3.22 -16.18
CA ARG A 301 -18.19 4.19 -15.51
C ARG A 301 -17.52 5.54 -15.27
N GLU A 302 -16.21 5.55 -15.02
CA GLU A 302 -15.44 6.77 -14.86
C GLU A 302 -15.34 7.57 -16.19
N LYS A 303 -15.06 6.87 -17.30
CA LYS A 303 -14.99 7.45 -18.65
C LYS A 303 -15.55 6.46 -19.67
N PRO A 304 -16.82 6.63 -20.11
CA PRO A 304 -17.48 5.67 -20.98
C PRO A 304 -16.77 5.41 -22.32
N SER A 305 -16.08 6.40 -22.88
CA SER A 305 -15.30 6.24 -24.12
C SER A 305 -14.19 5.19 -24.04
N ARG A 306 -13.76 4.78 -22.82
CA ARG A 306 -12.77 3.72 -22.62
C ARG A 306 -13.25 2.35 -23.09
N ILE A 307 -14.58 2.16 -23.28
CA ILE A 307 -15.12 0.91 -23.84
C ILE A 307 -14.54 0.58 -25.21
N PHE A 308 -14.26 1.61 -26.03
CA PHE A 308 -13.66 1.44 -27.37
C PHE A 308 -12.18 1.04 -27.31
N LEU A 309 -11.47 1.36 -26.22
CA LEU A 309 -10.07 0.97 -26.00
C LEU A 309 -9.93 -0.39 -25.31
N LEU A 310 -11.01 -0.90 -24.73
CA LEU A 310 -10.98 -2.15 -23.97
C LEU A 310 -10.56 -3.36 -24.81
N PRO A 311 -11.00 -3.54 -26.08
CA PRO A 311 -10.52 -4.63 -26.93
C PRO A 311 -9.00 -4.63 -27.10
N LEU A 312 -8.36 -3.45 -27.17
CA LEU A 312 -6.90 -3.31 -27.28
C LEU A 312 -6.19 -3.59 -25.94
N ALA A 313 -6.83 -3.33 -24.81
CA ALA A 313 -6.30 -3.63 -23.49
C ALA A 313 -6.49 -5.11 -23.10
N LEU A 314 -7.45 -5.81 -23.71
CA LEU A 314 -7.83 -7.18 -23.38
C LEU A 314 -6.66 -8.19 -23.46
N PRO A 315 -5.78 -8.18 -24.47
CA PRO A 315 -4.61 -9.07 -24.52
C PRO A 315 -3.71 -8.93 -23.29
N PHE A 316 -3.46 -7.71 -22.82
CA PHE A 316 -2.66 -7.45 -21.61
C PHE A 316 -3.37 -7.94 -20.36
N ILE A 317 -4.69 -7.69 -20.24
CA ILE A 317 -5.50 -8.17 -19.10
C ILE A 317 -5.45 -9.70 -19.05
N LEU A 318 -5.62 -10.38 -20.17
CA LEU A 318 -5.53 -11.85 -20.26
C LEU A 318 -4.14 -12.34 -19.92
N TRP A 319 -3.09 -11.66 -20.40
CA TRP A 319 -1.71 -12.00 -20.10
C TRP A 319 -1.42 -11.97 -18.58
N PHE A 320 -1.85 -10.93 -17.88
CA PHE A 320 -1.70 -10.85 -16.42
C PHE A 320 -2.43 -11.98 -15.71
N GLU A 321 -3.57 -12.43 -16.24
CA GLU A 321 -4.29 -13.56 -15.68
C GLU A 321 -3.61 -14.89 -15.93
N ILE A 322 -3.04 -15.07 -17.12
CA ILE A 322 -2.23 -16.26 -17.45
C ILE A 322 -1.04 -16.33 -16.49
N LEU A 323 -0.29 -15.23 -16.34
CA LEU A 323 0.84 -15.17 -15.40
C LEU A 323 0.42 -15.52 -13.97
N ARG A 324 -0.69 -14.97 -13.48
CA ARG A 324 -1.20 -15.24 -12.14
C ARG A 324 -1.60 -16.71 -11.97
N SER A 325 -2.27 -17.27 -12.97
CA SER A 325 -2.65 -18.68 -12.99
C SER A 325 -1.43 -19.59 -13.03
N THR A 326 -0.44 -19.24 -13.86
CA THR A 326 0.86 -19.93 -13.93
C THR A 326 1.57 -19.89 -12.57
N GLY A 327 1.63 -18.73 -11.94
CA GLY A 327 2.20 -18.60 -10.58
C GLY A 327 1.49 -19.47 -9.54
N THR A 328 0.17 -19.56 -9.60
CA THR A 328 -0.62 -20.47 -8.77
C THR A 328 -0.25 -21.92 -9.04
N MET A 329 -0.18 -22.36 -10.30
CA MET A 329 0.16 -23.73 -10.68
C MET A 329 1.59 -24.10 -10.24
N ILE A 330 2.56 -23.24 -10.52
CA ILE A 330 3.95 -23.45 -10.11
C ILE A 330 4.04 -23.62 -8.60
N THR A 331 3.30 -22.84 -7.83
CA THR A 331 3.32 -22.91 -6.37
C THR A 331 2.80 -24.25 -5.83
N TYR A 332 1.80 -24.84 -6.45
CA TYR A 332 1.35 -26.19 -6.08
C TYR A 332 2.37 -27.28 -6.42
N LEU A 333 3.16 -27.10 -7.47
CA LEU A 333 4.19 -28.07 -7.87
C LEU A 333 5.52 -27.86 -7.11
N LYS A 334 5.90 -26.60 -6.90
CA LYS A 334 7.17 -26.18 -6.29
C LYS A 334 6.95 -24.91 -5.45
N PRO A 335 6.51 -25.01 -4.18
CA PRO A 335 6.05 -23.88 -3.37
C PRO A 335 7.04 -22.71 -3.24
N ASN A 336 8.33 -22.97 -3.11
CA ASN A 336 9.35 -21.94 -2.90
C ASN A 336 9.97 -21.40 -4.19
N TRP A 337 9.90 -22.17 -5.27
CA TRP A 337 10.69 -21.91 -6.48
C TRP A 337 10.55 -20.49 -7.03
N LEU A 338 9.30 -19.97 -7.11
CA LEU A 338 9.07 -18.62 -7.62
C LEU A 338 9.74 -17.53 -6.77
N MET A 339 9.68 -17.67 -5.44
CA MET A 339 10.29 -16.69 -4.54
C MET A 339 11.81 -16.76 -4.57
N GLU A 340 12.37 -17.96 -4.61
CA GLU A 340 13.81 -18.17 -4.71
C GLU A 340 14.35 -17.61 -6.03
N THR A 341 13.69 -17.90 -7.15
CA THR A 341 14.07 -17.38 -8.47
C THR A 341 13.99 -15.86 -8.53
N TYR A 342 12.95 -15.27 -7.92
CA TYR A 342 12.80 -13.82 -7.88
C TYR A 342 13.91 -13.15 -7.05
N LYS A 343 14.25 -13.70 -5.88
CA LYS A 343 15.34 -13.18 -5.04
C LYS A 343 16.69 -13.26 -5.75
N GLN A 344 16.99 -14.39 -6.41
CA GLN A 344 18.23 -14.54 -7.20
C GLN A 344 18.32 -13.49 -8.32
N LYS A 345 17.19 -13.17 -8.97
CA LYS A 345 17.14 -12.10 -9.97
C LYS A 345 17.44 -10.73 -9.35
N GLU A 346 16.81 -10.38 -8.21
CA GLU A 346 17.07 -9.11 -7.52
C GLU A 346 18.53 -8.97 -7.10
N GLU A 347 19.13 -10.04 -6.57
CA GLU A 347 20.55 -10.07 -6.19
C GLU A 347 21.48 -9.85 -7.41
N GLN A 348 21.16 -10.45 -8.55
CA GLN A 348 21.94 -10.26 -9.79
C GLN A 348 21.82 -8.83 -10.34
N GLU A 349 20.62 -8.24 -10.28
CA GLU A 349 20.38 -6.86 -10.71
C GLU A 349 21.12 -5.86 -9.82
N SER A 350 21.12 -6.06 -8.50
CA SER A 350 21.84 -5.22 -7.54
C SER A 350 23.36 -5.28 -7.76
N GLN A 351 23.93 -6.48 -7.94
CA GLN A 351 25.36 -6.65 -8.23
C GLN A 351 25.75 -5.99 -9.55
N SER A 352 24.90 -6.08 -10.56
CA SER A 352 25.15 -5.45 -11.87
C SER A 352 25.18 -3.92 -11.79
N GLN A 353 24.33 -3.33 -10.95
CA GLN A 353 24.31 -1.88 -10.72
C GLN A 353 25.52 -1.40 -9.94
N GLU A 354 25.99 -2.14 -8.94
CA GLU A 354 27.22 -1.83 -8.20
C GLU A 354 28.47 -1.83 -9.12
N VAL A 355 28.56 -2.79 -10.04
CA VAL A 355 29.66 -2.86 -11.00
C VAL A 355 29.65 -1.67 -11.97
N ILE A 356 28.48 -1.22 -12.41
CA ILE A 356 28.36 -0.06 -13.32
C ILE A 356 28.72 1.21 -12.59
N SER A 357 28.29 1.40 -11.35
CA SER A 357 28.59 2.58 -10.53
C SER A 357 30.07 2.67 -10.10
N ALA A 358 30.76 1.53 -9.98
CA ALA A 358 32.17 1.45 -9.64
C ALA A 358 33.11 1.62 -10.84
N SER A 359 32.59 1.63 -12.08
CA SER A 359 33.41 1.86 -13.29
C SER A 359 33.73 3.35 -13.42
N PRO A 360 35.01 3.77 -13.41
CA PRO A 360 35.36 5.18 -13.58
C PRO A 360 34.90 5.67 -14.97
N ALA A 361 34.23 6.80 -14.99
CA ALA A 361 33.86 7.48 -16.22
C ALA A 361 35.11 7.71 -17.09
N LYS A 362 35.11 7.10 -18.27
CA LYS A 362 36.19 7.28 -19.27
C LYS A 362 36.07 8.63 -19.96
#